data_7295b24f04a53c8db9fc666002fe73c5
#
_entry.id   7295b24f04a53c8db9fc666002fe73c5
#
_cell.length_a   1.000
_cell.length_b   1.000
_cell.length_c   1.000
_cell.angle_alpha   90.00
_cell.angle_beta   90.00
_cell.angle_gamma   90.00
#
_symmetry.space_group_name_H-M   'P 1'
#
loop_
_entity.id
_entity.type
_entity.pdbx_description
1 polymer ?
#
loop_
_entity_poly.entity_id
_entity_poly.type
_entity_poly.pdbx_seq_one_letter_code
_entity_poly.pdbx_strand_id
1 'polypeptide(L)'
;TDSLFRIYSMTKAITTIAALQLVEDGLINLDAPISDYLPEFADVQVRANPEATETRAPSRAPTVRDLITHASGLTYRTGVKFGPIPSLYVELGVPGGPGSTDAPTNGMEPVVGDQAFIERIVQAPLEHDPGVAFTYSNSTDVLGILVAKVSGQSLGDYMAENIFKPAGMTDTSFQLDPSRINDFTSLYFAQNQAGREMKIDEYMDIDDLQTIPPNRIDLWDRSLYLLPQPIEFGGAGLVSDSDDYLAFTNALMEGDLISEAMWEAVQTDQLPDAVDRSATWLDERTFGLGFALRTKPSFETATFPQCGLYWSGAASTYYWIDPETETTGVFMTQVIGGHVRDYFGDLLEAVYGEPE
;
A
#
# COMPACT_ATOMS: atom_id res chain seq x y z
N THR A 1 -15.02 -7.54 16.40
CA THR A 1 -14.46 -8.92 16.45
C THR A 1 -13.09 -8.87 17.09
N ASP A 2 -12.75 -9.87 17.93
CA ASP A 2 -11.45 -9.88 18.63
C ASP A 2 -10.28 -10.34 17.71
N SER A 3 -10.56 -10.69 16.45
CA SER A 3 -9.55 -11.21 15.52
C SER A 3 -8.72 -10.10 14.88
N LEU A 4 -7.40 -10.22 14.97
CA LEU A 4 -6.44 -9.29 14.39
C LEU A 4 -5.86 -9.83 13.08
N PHE A 5 -5.73 -8.93 12.10
CA PHE A 5 -5.31 -9.25 10.74
C PHE A 5 -4.11 -8.41 10.33
N ARG A 6 -3.21 -9.00 9.54
CA ARG A 6 -2.26 -8.23 8.75
C ARG A 6 -3.02 -7.54 7.64
N ILE A 7 -3.12 -6.23 7.68
CA ILE A 7 -3.89 -5.48 6.67
C ILE A 7 -3.06 -5.12 5.43
N TYR A 8 -1.74 -5.38 5.47
CA TYR A 8 -0.84 -5.11 4.36
C TYR A 8 -1.09 -3.75 3.71
N SER A 9 -1.35 -3.73 2.40
CA SER A 9 -1.46 -2.49 1.63
C SER A 9 -2.66 -1.61 1.98
N MET A 10 -3.60 -2.07 2.80
CA MET A 10 -4.61 -1.18 3.36
C MET A 10 -3.99 -0.14 4.32
N THR A 11 -2.79 -0.40 4.85
CA THR A 11 -1.97 0.57 5.61
C THR A 11 -1.75 1.88 4.83
N LYS A 12 -1.66 1.81 3.49
CA LYS A 12 -1.36 2.98 2.63
C LYS A 12 -2.37 4.11 2.77
N ALA A 13 -3.64 3.79 2.88
CA ALA A 13 -4.68 4.79 3.07
C ALA A 13 -4.44 5.59 4.36
N ILE A 14 -4.17 4.89 5.47
CA ILE A 14 -3.91 5.51 6.78
C ILE A 14 -2.64 6.37 6.73
N THR A 15 -1.56 5.86 6.12
CA THR A 15 -0.31 6.61 5.95
C THR A 15 -0.51 7.86 5.09
N THR A 16 -1.32 7.77 4.06
CA THR A 16 -1.65 8.92 3.22
C THR A 16 -2.43 9.96 4.00
N ILE A 17 -3.43 9.57 4.77
CA ILE A 17 -4.18 10.52 5.62
C ILE A 17 -3.26 11.21 6.62
N ALA A 18 -2.31 10.50 7.24
CA ALA A 18 -1.30 11.10 8.10
C ALA A 18 -0.48 12.18 7.39
N ALA A 19 -0.08 11.93 6.14
CA ALA A 19 0.64 12.91 5.34
C ALA A 19 -0.26 14.11 4.96
N LEU A 20 -1.53 13.86 4.62
CA LEU A 20 -2.48 14.92 4.24
C LEU A 20 -2.85 15.83 5.41
N GLN A 21 -2.91 15.33 6.65
CA GLN A 21 -3.04 16.17 7.83
C GLN A 21 -1.86 17.15 7.96
N LEU A 22 -0.62 16.69 7.73
CA LEU A 22 0.55 17.58 7.73
C LEU A 22 0.56 18.55 6.53
N VAL A 23 -0.11 18.21 5.43
CA VAL A 23 -0.35 19.16 4.32
C VAL A 23 -1.31 20.25 4.76
N GLU A 24 -2.39 19.94 5.44
CA GLU A 24 -3.35 20.91 5.96
C GLU A 24 -2.73 21.83 7.02
N ASP A 25 -1.82 21.29 7.82
CA ASP A 25 -1.03 22.07 8.78
C ASP A 25 0.05 22.95 8.12
N GLY A 26 0.22 22.85 6.80
CA GLY A 26 1.22 23.60 6.03
C GLY A 26 2.66 23.14 6.26
N LEU A 27 2.86 21.98 6.87
CA LEU A 27 4.18 21.40 7.14
C LEU A 27 4.70 20.59 5.95
N ILE A 28 3.82 20.05 5.12
CA ILE A 28 4.13 19.37 3.86
C ILE A 28 3.46 20.12 2.70
N ASN A 29 4.18 20.24 1.58
CA ASN A 29 3.61 20.67 0.32
C ASN A 29 3.63 19.50 -0.65
N LEU A 30 2.46 19.14 -1.19
CA LEU A 30 2.32 18.01 -2.12
C LEU A 30 3.22 18.14 -3.36
N ASP A 31 3.43 19.34 -3.85
CA ASP A 31 4.17 19.62 -5.07
C ASP A 31 5.66 19.96 -4.83
N ALA A 32 6.09 19.96 -3.56
CA ALA A 32 7.50 20.11 -3.21
C ALA A 32 8.29 18.83 -3.56
N PRO A 33 9.56 18.97 -3.96
CA PRO A 33 10.48 17.85 -4.08
C PRO A 33 10.59 17.06 -2.78
N ILE A 34 10.66 15.73 -2.88
CA ILE A 34 10.90 14.86 -1.70
C ILE A 34 12.18 15.31 -0.98
N SER A 35 13.19 15.75 -1.73
CA SER A 35 14.49 16.22 -1.19
C SER A 35 14.39 17.42 -0.25
N ASP A 36 13.30 18.15 -0.24
CA ASP A 36 13.10 19.25 0.71
C ASP A 36 12.90 18.71 2.15
N TYR A 37 12.42 17.48 2.27
CA TYR A 37 12.18 16.79 3.54
C TYR A 37 13.18 15.66 3.81
N LEU A 38 13.58 14.95 2.75
CA LEU A 38 14.53 13.83 2.76
C LEU A 38 15.67 14.14 1.77
N PRO A 39 16.73 14.84 2.23
CA PRO A 39 17.80 15.34 1.37
C PRO A 39 18.51 14.27 0.53
N GLU A 40 18.43 13.00 0.94
CA GLU A 40 19.00 11.86 0.23
C GLU A 40 18.40 11.67 -1.18
N PHE A 41 17.20 12.21 -1.42
CA PHE A 41 16.54 12.17 -2.73
C PHE A 41 17.05 13.25 -3.71
N ALA A 42 17.98 14.13 -3.30
CA ALA A 42 18.45 15.23 -4.16
C ALA A 42 19.17 14.74 -5.43
N ASP A 43 19.92 13.66 -5.34
CA ASP A 43 20.78 13.15 -6.41
C ASP A 43 20.30 11.80 -7.00
N VAL A 44 19.02 11.44 -6.78
CA VAL A 44 18.47 10.21 -7.36
C VAL A 44 18.62 10.19 -8.88
N GLN A 45 18.92 9.04 -9.41
CA GLN A 45 19.05 8.81 -10.85
C GLN A 45 17.83 8.08 -11.38
N VAL A 46 17.63 8.13 -12.67
CA VAL A 46 16.61 7.36 -13.39
C VAL A 46 17.28 6.51 -14.46
N ARG A 47 16.73 5.35 -14.76
CA ARG A 47 17.20 4.51 -15.87
C ARG A 47 17.10 5.28 -17.19
N ALA A 48 18.11 5.16 -18.02
CA ALA A 48 18.13 5.81 -19.32
C ALA A 48 16.97 5.34 -20.24
N ASN A 49 16.62 4.04 -20.16
CA ASN A 49 15.45 3.41 -20.76
C ASN A 49 15.11 2.10 -19.99
N PRO A 50 13.96 1.46 -20.22
CA PRO A 50 13.52 0.28 -19.48
C PRO A 50 14.46 -0.93 -19.48
N GLU A 51 15.36 -1.05 -20.44
CA GLU A 51 16.31 -2.15 -20.56
C GLU A 51 17.75 -1.76 -20.17
N ALA A 52 17.99 -0.45 -19.96
CA ALA A 52 19.33 0.06 -19.69
C ALA A 52 19.80 -0.21 -18.26
N THR A 53 21.07 -0.50 -18.12
CA THR A 53 21.81 -0.38 -16.84
C THR A 53 22.36 1.02 -16.64
N GLU A 54 22.45 1.82 -17.70
CA GLU A 54 22.89 3.21 -17.66
C GLU A 54 21.80 4.09 -17.03
N THR A 55 22.26 5.09 -16.30
CA THR A 55 21.39 6.05 -15.60
C THR A 55 21.63 7.46 -16.07
N ARG A 56 20.69 8.32 -15.83
CA ARG A 56 20.75 9.78 -16.06
C ARG A 56 20.03 10.52 -14.94
N ALA A 57 20.18 11.82 -14.88
CA ALA A 57 19.34 12.65 -14.04
C ALA A 57 17.87 12.55 -14.50
N PRO A 58 16.90 12.55 -13.57
CA PRO A 58 15.49 12.59 -13.92
C PRO A 58 15.13 13.95 -14.56
N SER A 59 14.06 13.97 -15.35
CA SER A 59 13.56 15.18 -16.02
C SER A 59 13.09 16.27 -15.04
N ARG A 60 12.66 15.85 -13.86
CA ARG A 60 12.36 16.68 -12.69
C ARG A 60 12.58 15.90 -11.41
N ALA A 61 12.69 16.58 -10.29
CA ALA A 61 12.70 15.92 -8.98
C ALA A 61 11.35 15.22 -8.70
N PRO A 62 11.35 14.05 -8.05
CA PRO A 62 10.12 13.43 -7.55
C PRO A 62 9.53 14.26 -6.41
N THR A 63 8.20 14.41 -6.40
CA THR A 63 7.45 15.20 -5.42
C THR A 63 6.75 14.32 -4.38
N VAL A 64 6.24 14.92 -3.32
CA VAL A 64 5.40 14.23 -2.33
C VAL A 64 4.13 13.69 -3.00
N ARG A 65 3.52 14.44 -3.91
CA ARG A 65 2.38 13.96 -4.71
C ARG A 65 2.73 12.70 -5.50
N ASP A 66 3.91 12.62 -6.09
CA ASP A 66 4.36 11.42 -6.81
C ASP A 66 4.51 10.20 -5.89
N LEU A 67 4.88 10.39 -4.62
CA LEU A 67 4.87 9.29 -3.63
C LEU A 67 3.45 8.77 -3.40
N ILE A 68 2.51 9.68 -3.12
CA ILE A 68 1.12 9.37 -2.81
C ILE A 68 0.42 8.68 -3.99
N THR A 69 0.75 9.09 -5.22
CA THR A 69 0.12 8.58 -6.44
C THR A 69 0.89 7.44 -7.12
N HIS A 70 1.95 6.95 -6.51
CA HIS A 70 2.83 5.93 -7.09
C HIS A 70 3.42 6.33 -8.46
N ALA A 71 3.62 7.62 -8.70
CA ALA A 71 4.23 8.17 -9.91
C ALA A 71 5.70 8.60 -9.70
N SER A 72 6.31 8.27 -8.57
CA SER A 72 7.67 8.69 -8.20
C SER A 72 8.80 8.02 -8.99
N GLY A 73 8.53 6.88 -9.63
CA GLY A 73 9.53 6.02 -10.25
C GLY A 73 10.18 5.00 -9.31
N LEU A 74 9.83 5.01 -8.03
CA LEU A 74 10.16 3.91 -7.12
C LEU A 74 9.42 2.63 -7.52
N THR A 75 9.91 1.47 -7.11
CA THR A 75 9.27 0.17 -7.33
C THR A 75 9.26 -0.66 -6.05
N TYR A 76 8.76 -1.89 -6.12
CA TYR A 76 8.94 -2.89 -5.08
C TYR A 76 10.09 -3.84 -5.43
N ARG A 77 10.73 -4.39 -4.42
CA ARG A 77 11.69 -5.50 -4.51
C ARG A 77 11.07 -6.76 -5.12
N THR A 78 9.79 -7.03 -4.80
CA THR A 78 9.00 -8.12 -5.32
C THR A 78 7.79 -7.50 -6.01
N GLY A 79 7.74 -7.49 -7.32
CA GLY A 79 6.66 -6.83 -8.03
C GLY A 79 6.32 -7.52 -9.34
N VAL A 80 5.26 -7.03 -9.95
CA VAL A 80 4.58 -7.57 -11.13
C VAL A 80 5.47 -7.64 -12.38
N LYS A 81 6.64 -7.00 -12.36
CA LYS A 81 7.62 -7.10 -13.45
C LYS A 81 9.01 -7.30 -12.84
N PHE A 82 9.57 -8.46 -13.07
CA PHE A 82 10.98 -8.71 -12.81
C PHE A 82 11.82 -7.82 -13.73
N GLY A 83 12.43 -6.81 -13.15
CA GLY A 83 13.34 -5.88 -13.82
C GLY A 83 14.65 -5.78 -13.06
N PRO A 84 15.63 -5.03 -13.56
CA PRO A 84 16.92 -4.86 -12.88
C PRO A 84 16.79 -4.13 -11.54
N ILE A 85 15.81 -3.23 -11.35
CA ILE A 85 15.67 -2.49 -10.10
C ILE A 85 15.15 -3.35 -8.95
N PRO A 86 14.10 -4.17 -9.10
CA PRO A 86 13.73 -5.16 -8.08
C PRO A 86 14.89 -6.06 -7.66
N SER A 87 15.70 -6.53 -8.61
CA SER A 87 16.89 -7.33 -8.31
C SER A 87 17.95 -6.52 -7.53
N LEU A 88 18.14 -5.26 -7.91
CA LEU A 88 19.05 -4.36 -7.20
C LEU A 88 18.56 -4.07 -5.78
N TYR A 89 17.26 -3.94 -5.55
CA TYR A 89 16.72 -3.81 -4.19
C TYR A 89 17.02 -5.04 -3.34
N VAL A 90 16.98 -6.26 -3.92
CA VAL A 90 17.41 -7.48 -3.23
C VAL A 90 18.90 -7.42 -2.89
N GLU A 91 19.74 -7.04 -3.85
CA GLU A 91 21.20 -6.92 -3.64
C GLU A 91 21.55 -5.88 -2.57
N LEU A 92 20.86 -4.76 -2.59
CA LEU A 92 21.01 -3.69 -1.60
C LEU A 92 20.39 -4.04 -0.25
N GLY A 93 19.57 -5.09 -0.15
CA GLY A 93 18.84 -5.45 1.07
C GLY A 93 17.80 -4.43 1.47
N VAL A 94 17.13 -3.78 0.49
CA VAL A 94 15.96 -2.97 0.78
C VAL A 94 14.87 -3.90 1.28
N PRO A 95 14.33 -3.71 2.50
CA PRO A 95 13.29 -4.58 3.03
C PRO A 95 12.05 -4.60 2.14
N GLY A 96 11.48 -5.78 1.92
CA GLY A 96 10.29 -5.95 1.06
C GLY A 96 8.96 -5.69 1.77
N GLY A 97 8.98 -5.52 3.08
CA GLY A 97 7.79 -5.32 3.91
C GLY A 97 7.96 -5.87 5.33
N PRO A 98 6.89 -5.85 6.14
CA PRO A 98 6.92 -6.38 7.50
C PRO A 98 7.39 -7.83 7.55
N GLY A 99 8.25 -8.15 8.50
CA GLY A 99 8.79 -9.50 8.64
C GLY A 99 9.87 -9.86 7.62
N SER A 100 10.28 -8.95 6.76
CA SER A 100 11.39 -9.16 5.83
C SER A 100 12.70 -9.31 6.62
N THR A 101 13.23 -10.52 6.67
CA THR A 101 14.52 -10.85 7.33
C THR A 101 15.67 -10.88 6.35
N ASP A 102 15.46 -10.39 5.14
CA ASP A 102 16.42 -10.54 4.05
C ASP A 102 17.68 -9.71 4.29
N ALA A 103 18.74 -10.40 4.61
CA ALA A 103 20.06 -9.80 4.63
C ALA A 103 20.49 -9.39 3.20
N PRO A 104 21.17 -8.25 3.05
CA PRO A 104 21.77 -7.87 1.78
C PRO A 104 22.68 -8.98 1.23
N THR A 105 22.55 -9.29 -0.05
CA THR A 105 23.38 -10.32 -0.70
C THR A 105 24.79 -9.83 -1.03
N ASN A 106 25.02 -8.53 -0.93
CA ASN A 106 26.30 -7.87 -1.22
C ASN A 106 27.21 -7.67 0.01
N GLY A 107 26.84 -8.26 1.17
CA GLY A 107 27.60 -8.16 2.41
C GLY A 107 27.42 -6.85 3.19
N MET A 108 26.45 -6.03 2.83
CA MET A 108 26.09 -4.84 3.62
C MET A 108 25.34 -5.26 4.90
N GLU A 109 25.32 -4.38 5.90
CA GLU A 109 24.53 -4.60 7.11
C GLU A 109 23.02 -4.53 6.79
N PRO A 110 22.18 -5.27 7.52
CA PRO A 110 20.73 -5.15 7.40
C PRO A 110 20.25 -3.72 7.64
N VAL A 111 19.16 -3.34 6.98
CA VAL A 111 18.50 -2.03 7.21
C VAL A 111 17.87 -2.04 8.60
N VAL A 112 18.21 -1.04 9.40
CA VAL A 112 17.57 -0.78 10.71
C VAL A 112 17.35 0.72 10.85
N GLY A 113 16.09 1.11 10.94
CA GLY A 113 15.65 2.50 11.08
C GLY A 113 15.48 3.24 9.75
N ASP A 114 14.71 4.30 9.83
CA ASP A 114 14.23 5.10 8.71
C ASP A 114 15.38 5.67 7.87
N GLN A 115 16.40 6.22 8.54
CA GLN A 115 17.55 6.80 7.85
C GLN A 115 18.28 5.76 7.00
N ALA A 116 18.53 4.56 7.55
CA ALA A 116 19.19 3.48 6.83
C ALA A 116 18.33 2.98 5.64
N PHE A 117 17.01 2.98 5.79
CA PHE A 117 16.11 2.63 4.70
C PHE A 117 16.21 3.63 3.54
N ILE A 118 16.14 4.94 3.84
CA ILE A 118 16.24 6.00 2.84
C ILE A 118 17.60 5.97 2.14
N GLU A 119 18.69 5.91 2.89
CA GLU A 119 20.04 5.80 2.32
C GLU A 119 20.23 4.59 1.42
N ARG A 120 19.50 3.51 1.68
CA ARG A 120 19.56 2.28 0.91
C ARG A 120 18.73 2.34 -0.37
N ILE A 121 17.48 2.84 -0.28
CA ILE A 121 16.58 2.84 -1.42
C ILE A 121 17.03 3.82 -2.51
N VAL A 122 17.63 4.95 -2.15
CA VAL A 122 18.14 5.95 -3.12
C VAL A 122 19.39 5.51 -3.88
N GLN A 123 20.05 4.42 -3.49
CA GLN A 123 21.17 3.85 -4.26
C GLN A 123 20.70 3.16 -5.55
N ALA A 124 19.43 2.76 -5.61
CA ALA A 124 18.85 2.24 -6.81
C ALA A 124 18.26 3.39 -7.65
N PRO A 125 18.41 3.37 -8.98
CA PRO A 125 17.78 4.35 -9.84
C PRO A 125 16.26 4.15 -9.87
N LEU A 126 15.54 5.23 -10.19
CA LEU A 126 14.10 5.17 -10.48
C LEU A 126 13.84 4.36 -11.75
N GLU A 127 12.72 3.66 -11.82
CA GLU A 127 12.30 2.87 -13.00
C GLU A 127 11.99 3.76 -14.20
N HIS A 128 11.44 4.95 -13.97
CA HIS A 128 11.04 5.94 -14.96
C HIS A 128 11.13 7.35 -14.38
N ASP A 129 11.06 8.36 -15.24
CA ASP A 129 10.97 9.74 -14.78
C ASP A 129 9.74 9.95 -13.88
N PRO A 130 9.86 10.77 -12.82
CA PRO A 130 8.72 11.10 -11.98
C PRO A 130 7.57 11.71 -12.78
N GLY A 131 6.37 11.19 -12.55
CA GLY A 131 5.13 11.67 -13.16
C GLY A 131 4.81 11.13 -14.55
N VAL A 132 5.58 10.17 -15.11
CA VAL A 132 5.32 9.64 -16.45
C VAL A 132 4.65 8.27 -16.47
N ALA A 133 4.70 7.54 -15.37
CA ALA A 133 4.04 6.24 -15.25
C ALA A 133 3.58 6.00 -13.81
N PHE A 134 2.58 5.14 -13.66
CA PHE A 134 2.18 4.58 -12.38
C PHE A 134 2.99 3.31 -12.12
N THR A 135 3.74 3.27 -11.02
CA THR A 135 4.45 2.08 -10.57
C THR A 135 4.19 1.86 -9.10
N TYR A 136 3.38 0.86 -8.79
CA TYR A 136 3.08 0.47 -7.40
C TYR A 136 4.36 0.07 -6.67
N SER A 137 4.62 0.66 -5.50
CA SER A 137 5.98 0.73 -4.98
C SER A 137 6.09 0.97 -3.47
N ASN A 138 7.33 0.99 -2.97
CA ASN A 138 7.70 1.47 -1.64
C ASN A 138 7.47 2.99 -1.42
N SER A 139 6.83 3.68 -2.36
CA SER A 139 6.55 5.13 -2.22
C SER A 139 5.86 5.47 -0.91
N THR A 140 4.92 4.64 -0.47
CA THR A 140 4.20 4.91 0.79
C THR A 140 5.03 4.58 2.03
N ASP A 141 6.03 3.69 1.93
CA ASP A 141 7.00 3.50 3.02
C ASP A 141 7.88 4.75 3.17
N VAL A 142 8.34 5.32 2.05
CA VAL A 142 9.06 6.61 2.03
C VAL A 142 8.17 7.74 2.54
N LEU A 143 6.88 7.77 2.18
CA LEU A 143 5.92 8.75 2.68
C LEU A 143 5.76 8.65 4.20
N GLY A 144 5.69 7.44 4.76
CA GLY A 144 5.61 7.22 6.21
C GLY A 144 6.85 7.75 6.93
N ILE A 145 8.03 7.53 6.38
CA ILE A 145 9.30 8.08 6.91
C ILE A 145 9.29 9.61 6.82
N LEU A 146 8.74 10.18 5.75
CA LEU A 146 8.60 11.64 5.61
C LEU A 146 7.64 12.20 6.66
N VAL A 147 6.51 11.54 6.95
CA VAL A 147 5.61 11.89 8.04
C VAL A 147 6.34 11.90 9.38
N ALA A 148 7.08 10.83 9.68
CA ALA A 148 7.86 10.74 10.92
C ALA A 148 8.90 11.86 11.02
N LYS A 149 9.61 12.16 9.94
CA LYS A 149 10.62 13.22 9.88
C LYS A 149 10.03 14.61 10.12
N VAL A 150 8.90 14.91 9.51
CA VAL A 150 8.27 16.25 9.57
C VAL A 150 7.55 16.45 10.90
N SER A 151 6.85 15.45 11.41
CA SER A 151 6.14 15.52 12.70
C SER A 151 7.09 15.46 13.90
N GLY A 152 8.27 14.86 13.74
CA GLY A 152 9.20 14.59 14.84
C GLY A 152 8.76 13.46 15.76
N GLN A 153 7.78 12.66 15.35
CA GLN A 153 7.25 11.46 16.02
C GLN A 153 7.56 10.22 15.19
N SER A 154 7.47 9.00 15.78
CA SER A 154 7.39 7.81 14.96
C SER A 154 6.10 7.83 14.12
N LEU A 155 6.06 7.11 13.00
CA LEU A 155 4.85 7.04 12.19
C LEU A 155 3.68 6.46 13.00
N GLY A 156 3.94 5.43 13.80
CA GLY A 156 2.96 4.79 14.67
C GLY A 156 2.43 5.72 15.76
N ASP A 157 3.30 6.48 16.42
CA ASP A 157 2.88 7.45 17.43
C ASP A 157 2.03 8.57 16.81
N TYR A 158 2.46 9.08 15.63
CA TYR A 158 1.68 10.08 14.91
C TYR A 158 0.28 9.57 14.55
N MET A 159 0.19 8.36 13.97
CA MET A 159 -1.09 7.74 13.62
C MET A 159 -1.96 7.48 14.86
N ALA A 160 -1.36 7.01 15.95
CA ALA A 160 -2.09 6.73 17.18
C ALA A 160 -2.77 7.97 17.75
N GLU A 161 -2.08 9.12 17.73
CA GLU A 161 -2.61 10.36 18.28
C GLU A 161 -3.59 11.05 17.34
N ASN A 162 -3.28 11.10 16.04
CA ASN A 162 -4.00 11.94 15.07
C ASN A 162 -5.03 11.19 14.21
N ILE A 163 -4.98 9.85 14.19
CA ILE A 163 -5.90 9.03 13.40
C ILE A 163 -6.62 8.00 14.28
N PHE A 164 -5.86 7.11 14.97
CA PHE A 164 -6.50 5.99 15.67
C PHE A 164 -7.38 6.46 16.82
N LYS A 165 -6.87 7.35 17.65
CA LYS A 165 -7.63 7.89 18.78
C LYS A 165 -8.85 8.72 18.35
N PRO A 166 -8.75 9.67 17.36
CA PRO A 166 -9.92 10.38 16.85
C PRO A 166 -10.97 9.47 16.24
N ALA A 167 -10.56 8.46 15.45
CA ALA A 167 -11.48 7.51 14.82
C ALA A 167 -12.00 6.42 15.78
N GLY A 168 -11.47 6.33 17.01
CA GLY A 168 -11.85 5.29 17.97
C GLY A 168 -11.27 3.91 17.71
N MET A 169 -10.18 3.81 16.93
CA MET A 169 -9.45 2.58 16.64
C MET A 169 -8.57 2.20 17.84
N THR A 170 -8.77 1.04 18.40
CA THR A 170 -8.09 0.61 19.64
C THR A 170 -7.14 -0.57 19.46
N ASP A 171 -7.25 -1.28 18.37
CA ASP A 171 -6.55 -2.53 18.08
C ASP A 171 -5.60 -2.44 16.87
N THR A 172 -5.40 -1.23 16.35
CA THR A 172 -4.54 -0.98 15.18
C THR A 172 -3.15 -0.52 15.60
N SER A 173 -2.11 -1.19 15.10
CA SER A 173 -0.71 -0.84 15.42
C SER A 173 0.30 -1.48 14.45
N PHE A 174 1.54 -0.95 14.44
CA PHE A 174 2.68 -1.59 13.74
C PHE A 174 3.26 -2.78 14.50
N GLN A 175 3.06 -2.84 15.81
CA GLN A 175 3.56 -3.92 16.65
C GLN A 175 2.41 -4.54 17.44
N LEU A 176 2.28 -5.85 17.37
CA LEU A 176 1.26 -6.59 18.09
C LEU A 176 1.56 -6.60 19.59
N ASP A 177 0.57 -6.29 20.42
CA ASP A 177 0.65 -6.56 21.87
C ASP A 177 0.81 -8.07 22.10
N PRO A 178 1.86 -8.50 22.80
CA PRO A 178 2.08 -9.91 23.09
C PRO A 178 0.90 -10.61 23.78
N SER A 179 0.08 -9.91 24.52
CA SER A 179 -1.13 -10.46 25.16
C SER A 179 -2.22 -10.83 24.14
N ARG A 180 -2.20 -10.20 22.95
CA ARG A 180 -3.17 -10.41 21.88
C ARG A 180 -2.72 -11.44 20.83
N ILE A 181 -1.61 -12.15 21.06
CA ILE A 181 -1.08 -13.15 20.10
C ILE A 181 -2.09 -14.24 19.72
N ASN A 182 -3.01 -14.57 20.61
CA ASN A 182 -4.04 -15.57 20.35
C ASN A 182 -5.16 -15.07 19.44
N ASP A 183 -5.35 -13.75 19.37
CA ASP A 183 -6.32 -13.10 18.50
C ASP A 183 -5.75 -12.87 17.09
N PHE A 184 -4.42 -13.00 16.95
CA PHE A 184 -3.73 -12.80 15.69
C PHE A 184 -3.95 -13.98 14.74
N THR A 185 -4.63 -13.72 13.65
CA THR A 185 -5.07 -14.72 12.67
C THR A 185 -3.92 -15.39 11.95
N SER A 186 -4.10 -16.68 11.62
CA SER A 186 -3.12 -17.43 10.84
C SER A 186 -3.12 -16.99 9.38
N LEU A 187 -1.92 -16.91 8.79
CA LEU A 187 -1.72 -16.54 7.40
C LEU A 187 -1.53 -17.79 6.54
N TYR A 188 -2.20 -17.83 5.42
CA TYR A 188 -2.17 -18.93 4.47
C TYR A 188 -1.73 -18.49 3.09
N PHE A 189 -1.19 -19.42 2.32
CA PHE A 189 -0.89 -19.24 0.90
C PHE A 189 -1.80 -20.16 0.08
N ALA A 190 -2.48 -19.62 -0.94
CA ALA A 190 -3.24 -20.41 -1.89
C ALA A 190 -2.27 -21.18 -2.79
N GLN A 191 -2.40 -22.52 -2.81
CA GLN A 191 -1.58 -23.39 -3.68
C GLN A 191 -2.49 -24.21 -4.60
N ASN A 192 -1.96 -24.55 -5.77
CA ASN A 192 -2.65 -25.51 -6.62
C ASN A 192 -2.61 -26.93 -6.03
N GLN A 193 -3.41 -27.85 -6.57
CA GLN A 193 -3.50 -29.24 -6.09
C GLN A 193 -2.17 -30.01 -6.12
N ALA A 194 -1.18 -29.53 -6.90
CA ALA A 194 0.17 -30.10 -6.92
C ALA A 194 1.08 -29.55 -5.81
N GLY A 195 0.58 -28.68 -4.94
CA GLY A 195 1.37 -28.06 -3.87
C GLY A 195 2.42 -27.07 -4.38
N ARG A 196 2.27 -26.57 -5.61
CA ARG A 196 3.16 -25.56 -6.19
C ARG A 196 2.59 -24.17 -5.92
N GLU A 197 3.51 -23.21 -5.74
CA GLU A 197 3.20 -21.81 -5.86
C GLU A 197 2.58 -21.55 -7.25
N MET A 198 1.40 -20.96 -7.30
CA MET A 198 0.79 -20.59 -8.58
C MET A 198 1.42 -19.30 -9.06
N LYS A 199 1.84 -19.28 -10.33
CA LYS A 199 2.22 -18.04 -10.99
C LYS A 199 0.96 -17.24 -11.29
N ILE A 200 1.06 -15.92 -11.30
CA ILE A 200 -0.07 -15.02 -11.56
C ILE A 200 -0.82 -15.42 -12.85
N ASP A 201 -0.11 -15.85 -13.88
CA ASP A 201 -0.65 -16.27 -15.15
C ASP A 201 -1.44 -17.60 -15.07
N GLU A 202 -1.22 -18.41 -14.02
CA GLU A 202 -1.90 -19.68 -13.76
C GLU A 202 -3.18 -19.48 -12.92
N TYR A 203 -3.43 -18.25 -12.42
CA TYR A 203 -4.63 -17.93 -11.62
C TYR A 203 -5.92 -17.84 -12.45
N MET A 204 -5.82 -17.90 -13.76
CA MET A 204 -6.96 -17.69 -14.65
C MET A 204 -7.83 -18.93 -14.90
N ASP A 205 -7.46 -20.11 -14.38
CA ASP A 205 -8.22 -21.35 -14.55
C ASP A 205 -8.87 -21.77 -13.20
N ILE A 206 -9.99 -21.14 -12.92
CA ILE A 206 -10.58 -21.02 -11.57
C ILE A 206 -11.43 -22.23 -11.14
N ASP A 207 -11.91 -23.05 -12.06
CA ASP A 207 -12.88 -24.13 -11.75
C ASP A 207 -12.33 -25.20 -10.81
N ASP A 208 -11.01 -25.35 -10.68
CA ASP A 208 -10.37 -26.35 -9.83
C ASP A 208 -10.04 -25.87 -8.40
N LEU A 209 -10.19 -24.58 -8.10
CA LEU A 209 -9.69 -23.96 -6.86
C LEU A 209 -10.55 -24.23 -5.62
N GLN A 210 -11.78 -24.67 -5.78
CA GLN A 210 -12.68 -24.98 -4.66
C GLN A 210 -12.18 -26.13 -3.75
N THR A 211 -11.13 -26.84 -4.17
CA THR A 211 -10.61 -28.03 -3.49
C THR A 211 -9.21 -27.87 -2.88
N ILE A 212 -8.57 -26.69 -3.01
CA ILE A 212 -7.19 -26.50 -2.54
C ILE A 212 -7.19 -26.04 -1.09
N PRO A 213 -6.67 -26.80 -0.14
CA PRO A 213 -6.44 -26.31 1.20
C PRO A 213 -5.31 -25.25 1.15
N PRO A 214 -5.50 -24.05 1.71
CA PRO A 214 -4.43 -23.08 1.83
C PRO A 214 -3.33 -23.62 2.74
N ASN A 215 -2.06 -23.44 2.36
CA ASN A 215 -0.95 -23.75 3.26
C ASN A 215 -0.72 -22.60 4.23
N ARG A 216 -0.60 -22.96 5.50
CA ARG A 216 -0.24 -22.00 6.54
C ARG A 216 1.23 -21.62 6.43
N ILE A 217 1.51 -20.31 6.33
CA ILE A 217 2.85 -19.77 6.14
C ILE A 217 3.36 -18.91 7.31
N ASP A 218 2.54 -18.65 8.31
CA ASP A 218 2.87 -17.81 9.46
C ASP A 218 3.48 -18.57 10.65
N LEU A 219 3.86 -19.84 10.48
CA LEU A 219 4.39 -20.66 11.58
C LEU A 219 5.65 -20.06 12.22
N TRP A 220 6.42 -19.32 11.43
CA TRP A 220 7.67 -18.67 11.84
C TRP A 220 7.52 -17.16 11.99
N ASP A 221 6.43 -16.59 11.50
CA ASP A 221 6.21 -15.17 11.28
C ASP A 221 5.41 -14.49 12.40
N ARG A 222 4.65 -15.24 13.19
CA ARG A 222 3.85 -14.65 14.30
C ARG A 222 4.70 -13.80 15.23
N SER A 223 5.94 -14.22 15.46
CA SER A 223 6.90 -13.50 16.29
C SER A 223 7.40 -12.20 15.68
N LEU A 224 7.34 -12.06 14.36
CA LEU A 224 7.88 -10.86 13.68
C LEU A 224 7.08 -9.60 14.02
N TYR A 225 5.75 -9.72 14.16
CA TYR A 225 4.92 -8.60 14.61
C TYR A 225 4.99 -8.33 16.13
N LEU A 226 5.63 -9.22 16.89
CA LEU A 226 5.96 -9.02 18.30
C LEU A 226 7.30 -8.30 18.50
N LEU A 227 8.11 -8.22 17.45
CA LEU A 227 9.43 -7.58 17.47
C LEU A 227 9.36 -6.23 16.77
N PRO A 228 10.22 -5.27 17.17
CA PRO A 228 10.39 -4.04 16.41
C PRO A 228 10.74 -4.36 14.95
N GLN A 229 9.99 -3.79 14.02
CA GLN A 229 10.28 -3.89 12.59
C GLN A 229 11.52 -3.04 12.25
N PRO A 230 12.23 -3.34 11.13
CA PRO A 230 13.35 -2.50 10.69
C PRO A 230 12.95 -1.05 10.46
N ILE A 231 11.73 -0.82 9.99
CA ILE A 231 11.03 0.47 9.93
C ILE A 231 9.54 0.22 10.23
N GLU A 232 8.79 1.27 10.53
CA GLU A 232 7.32 1.24 10.51
C GLU A 232 6.85 1.36 9.06
N PHE A 233 6.56 0.20 8.41
CA PHE A 233 6.24 0.14 6.99
C PHE A 233 4.91 0.83 6.68
N GLY A 234 4.97 2.10 6.26
CA GLY A 234 3.80 2.88 5.86
C GLY A 234 3.02 2.27 4.69
N GLY A 235 3.67 1.43 3.89
CA GLY A 235 3.05 0.73 2.77
C GLY A 235 2.34 -0.58 3.13
N ALA A 236 2.60 -1.20 4.31
CA ALA A 236 2.07 -2.54 4.58
C ALA A 236 2.15 -3.01 6.04
N GLY A 237 2.56 -2.16 6.98
CA GLY A 237 3.03 -2.61 8.29
C GLY A 237 1.98 -2.82 9.37
N LEU A 238 0.78 -2.30 9.21
CA LEU A 238 -0.23 -2.34 10.26
C LEU A 238 -0.90 -3.70 10.42
N VAL A 239 -1.18 -4.01 11.67
CA VAL A 239 -2.17 -4.98 12.11
C VAL A 239 -3.42 -4.20 12.53
N SER A 240 -4.60 -4.73 12.24
CA SER A 240 -5.89 -4.13 12.58
C SER A 240 -6.97 -5.19 12.64
N ASP A 241 -8.18 -4.81 13.01
CA ASP A 241 -9.37 -5.62 12.86
C ASP A 241 -10.42 -4.94 11.95
N SER A 242 -11.55 -5.60 11.75
CA SER A 242 -12.61 -5.10 10.88
C SER A 242 -13.32 -3.88 11.46
N ASP A 243 -13.47 -3.82 12.78
CA ASP A 243 -14.22 -2.76 13.46
C ASP A 243 -13.40 -1.46 13.47
N ASP A 244 -12.09 -1.55 13.76
CA ASP A 244 -11.16 -0.42 13.68
C ASP A 244 -11.06 0.13 12.25
N TYR A 245 -10.90 -0.76 11.25
CA TYR A 245 -10.77 -0.27 9.88
C TYR A 245 -12.08 0.34 9.36
N LEU A 246 -13.22 -0.19 9.77
CA LEU A 246 -14.52 0.41 9.48
C LEU A 246 -14.68 1.77 10.18
N ALA A 247 -14.21 1.89 11.42
CA ALA A 247 -14.18 3.18 12.13
C ALA A 247 -13.32 4.22 11.39
N PHE A 248 -12.16 3.82 10.86
CA PHE A 248 -11.33 4.68 10.02
C PHE A 248 -12.06 5.17 8.76
N THR A 249 -12.70 4.28 8.01
CA THR A 249 -13.43 4.65 6.79
C THR A 249 -14.63 5.54 7.07
N ASN A 250 -15.35 5.31 8.17
CA ASN A 250 -16.44 6.18 8.63
C ASN A 250 -15.94 7.55 9.05
N ALA A 251 -14.89 7.64 9.85
CA ALA A 251 -14.30 8.90 10.29
C ALA A 251 -13.79 9.76 9.11
N LEU A 252 -13.29 9.12 8.04
CA LEU A 252 -12.95 9.81 6.80
C LEU A 252 -14.19 10.41 6.13
N MET A 253 -15.26 9.64 6.01
CA MET A 253 -16.49 10.06 5.34
C MET A 253 -17.23 11.15 6.15
N GLU A 254 -17.16 11.10 7.47
CA GLU A 254 -17.74 12.08 8.40
C GLU A 254 -16.92 13.38 8.50
N GLY A 255 -15.68 13.40 7.97
CA GLY A 255 -14.80 14.57 7.97
C GLY A 255 -14.05 14.80 9.28
N ASP A 256 -13.91 13.76 10.11
CA ASP A 256 -13.25 13.85 11.42
C ASP A 256 -11.72 13.84 11.32
N LEU A 257 -11.16 13.37 10.19
CA LEU A 257 -9.73 13.17 10.03
C LEU A 257 -9.04 14.21 9.13
N ILE A 258 -9.72 14.71 8.13
CA ILE A 258 -9.25 15.74 7.18
C ILE A 258 -10.40 16.68 6.81
N SER A 259 -10.09 17.89 6.33
CA SER A 259 -11.10 18.86 5.92
C SER A 259 -11.91 18.39 4.71
N GLU A 260 -13.10 18.97 4.53
CA GLU A 260 -13.95 18.74 3.36
C GLU A 260 -13.20 19.00 2.05
N ALA A 261 -12.42 20.08 1.97
CA ALA A 261 -11.63 20.41 0.78
C ALA A 261 -10.56 19.36 0.47
N MET A 262 -9.91 18.80 1.51
CA MET A 262 -8.95 17.72 1.34
C MET A 262 -9.66 16.42 0.95
N TRP A 263 -10.82 16.14 1.53
CA TRP A 263 -11.64 14.99 1.18
C TRP A 263 -12.08 15.04 -0.29
N GLU A 264 -12.49 16.21 -0.81
CA GLU A 264 -12.76 16.40 -2.24
C GLU A 264 -11.52 16.13 -3.10
N ALA A 265 -10.34 16.60 -2.67
CA ALA A 265 -9.09 16.34 -3.40
C ALA A 265 -8.71 14.85 -3.42
N VAL A 266 -8.96 14.11 -2.34
CA VAL A 266 -8.77 12.64 -2.27
C VAL A 266 -9.61 11.92 -3.30
N GLN A 267 -10.82 12.40 -3.59
CA GLN A 267 -11.79 11.81 -4.51
C GLN A 267 -11.57 12.20 -5.98
N THR A 268 -10.61 13.05 -6.27
CA THR A 268 -10.31 13.48 -7.65
C THR A 268 -9.09 12.76 -8.21
N ASP A 269 -9.05 12.62 -9.54
CA ASP A 269 -7.88 12.08 -10.25
C ASP A 269 -6.64 12.94 -9.99
N GLN A 270 -5.62 12.34 -9.44
CA GLN A 270 -4.35 12.99 -9.09
C GLN A 270 -3.17 12.48 -9.92
N LEU A 271 -3.41 11.52 -10.80
CA LEU A 271 -2.34 11.03 -11.68
C LEU A 271 -1.97 12.12 -12.70
N PRO A 272 -0.67 12.37 -12.90
CA PRO A 272 -0.22 13.26 -13.96
C PRO A 272 -0.76 12.88 -15.34
N ASP A 273 -1.05 13.87 -16.19
CA ASP A 273 -1.57 13.66 -17.54
C ASP A 273 -0.65 12.81 -18.44
N ALA A 274 0.65 12.80 -18.12
CA ALA A 274 1.65 12.03 -18.87
C ALA A 274 1.61 10.54 -18.57
N VAL A 275 0.89 10.10 -17.54
CA VAL A 275 0.78 8.67 -17.19
C VAL A 275 -0.04 7.94 -18.25
N ASP A 276 0.58 6.95 -18.89
CA ASP A 276 -0.13 6.06 -19.81
C ASP A 276 -1.08 5.14 -19.05
N ARG A 277 -2.36 5.42 -19.18
CA ARG A 277 -3.44 4.71 -18.47
C ARG A 277 -3.90 3.45 -19.19
N SER A 278 -3.55 3.30 -20.47
CA SER A 278 -3.97 2.15 -21.29
C SER A 278 -3.13 0.90 -21.07
N ALA A 279 -1.89 1.06 -20.61
CA ALA A 279 -0.93 -0.03 -20.46
C ALA A 279 -1.02 -0.76 -19.09
N THR A 280 -1.94 -0.37 -18.23
CA THR A 280 -2.02 -0.85 -16.85
C THR A 280 -3.47 -1.16 -16.45
N TRP A 281 -3.66 -1.68 -15.23
CA TRP A 281 -4.98 -1.83 -14.62
C TRP A 281 -5.73 -0.49 -14.41
N LEU A 282 -5.13 0.66 -14.81
CA LEU A 282 -5.71 2.00 -14.76
C LEU A 282 -6.70 2.31 -15.89
N ASP A 283 -6.90 1.43 -16.84
CA ASP A 283 -7.81 1.57 -18.00
C ASP A 283 -9.26 1.93 -17.60
N GLU A 284 -9.74 1.39 -16.46
CA GLU A 284 -11.10 1.59 -15.93
C GLU A 284 -11.13 2.34 -14.59
N ARG A 285 -10.00 2.83 -14.16
CA ARG A 285 -9.82 3.44 -12.84
C ARG A 285 -8.72 4.48 -12.90
N THR A 286 -8.70 5.35 -11.93
CA THR A 286 -7.60 6.27 -11.71
C THR A 286 -7.12 6.20 -10.27
N PHE A 287 -6.23 7.08 -9.89
CA PHE A 287 -5.70 7.14 -8.54
C PHE A 287 -5.83 8.57 -8.00
N GLY A 288 -6.50 8.70 -6.87
CA GLY A 288 -6.58 9.93 -6.11
C GLY A 288 -5.40 10.08 -5.16
N LEU A 289 -5.56 10.84 -4.09
CA LEU A 289 -4.55 10.92 -3.05
C LEU A 289 -4.60 9.66 -2.16
N GLY A 290 -3.86 8.63 -2.58
CA GLY A 290 -3.66 7.38 -1.83
C GLY A 290 -4.76 6.31 -1.98
N PHE A 291 -5.75 6.56 -2.83
CA PHE A 291 -6.87 5.66 -3.07
C PHE A 291 -7.05 5.39 -4.56
N ALA A 292 -7.40 4.17 -4.92
CA ALA A 292 -7.92 3.91 -6.26
C ALA A 292 -9.33 4.48 -6.38
N LEU A 293 -9.60 5.10 -7.52
CA LEU A 293 -10.90 5.68 -7.86
C LEU A 293 -11.46 4.98 -9.09
N ARG A 294 -12.74 4.67 -9.10
CA ARG A 294 -13.40 4.24 -10.32
C ARG A 294 -13.84 5.43 -11.16
N THR A 295 -13.55 5.34 -12.45
CA THR A 295 -13.85 6.40 -13.42
C THR A 295 -14.96 6.03 -14.39
N LYS A 296 -15.32 4.74 -14.48
CA LYS A 296 -16.34 4.26 -15.42
C LYS A 296 -17.09 3.05 -14.85
N PRO A 297 -18.37 2.87 -15.23
CA PRO A 297 -19.08 1.62 -15.03
C PRO A 297 -18.60 0.62 -16.09
N SER A 298 -17.40 0.08 -15.95
CA SER A 298 -16.75 -0.67 -17.02
C SER A 298 -16.66 -2.17 -16.80
N PHE A 299 -17.20 -2.66 -15.71
CA PHE A 299 -17.57 -4.06 -15.71
C PHE A 299 -19.02 -4.16 -16.19
N GLU A 300 -19.25 -4.70 -17.36
CA GLU A 300 -20.59 -5.08 -17.84
C GLU A 300 -21.30 -6.02 -16.85
N THR A 301 -20.68 -6.38 -15.75
CA THR A 301 -21.12 -7.32 -14.72
C THR A 301 -21.02 -6.84 -13.29
N ALA A 302 -20.47 -5.67 -12.97
CA ALA A 302 -20.29 -5.24 -11.58
C ALA A 302 -21.04 -3.95 -11.26
N THR A 303 -21.97 -4.05 -10.34
CA THR A 303 -22.67 -2.98 -9.63
C THR A 303 -21.75 -2.20 -8.69
N PHE A 304 -20.59 -1.80 -9.15
CA PHE A 304 -19.71 -0.98 -8.33
C PHE A 304 -20.20 0.47 -8.40
N PRO A 305 -20.28 1.19 -7.26
CA PRO A 305 -20.57 2.61 -7.29
C PRO A 305 -19.58 3.34 -8.20
N GLN A 306 -20.08 4.28 -8.99
CA GLN A 306 -19.30 4.97 -10.03
C GLN A 306 -18.17 5.83 -9.46
N CYS A 307 -18.21 6.17 -8.17
CA CYS A 307 -17.34 7.12 -7.51
C CYS A 307 -16.66 6.56 -6.24
N GLY A 308 -16.62 5.24 -6.08
CA GLY A 308 -16.07 4.64 -4.87
C GLY A 308 -14.54 4.70 -4.80
N LEU A 309 -14.06 4.95 -3.58
CA LEU A 309 -12.65 4.80 -3.23
C LEU A 309 -12.41 3.40 -2.68
N TYR A 310 -11.30 2.78 -3.00
CA TYR A 310 -11.01 1.43 -2.50
C TYR A 310 -9.52 1.10 -2.56
N TRP A 311 -9.15 0.05 -1.85
CA TRP A 311 -7.89 -0.65 -2.02
C TRP A 311 -7.97 -2.05 -1.39
N SER A 312 -6.86 -2.79 -1.49
CA SER A 312 -6.76 -4.16 -0.96
C SER A 312 -5.43 -4.41 -0.28
N GLY A 313 -5.38 -5.44 0.55
CA GLY A 313 -4.17 -6.00 1.13
C GLY A 313 -3.74 -7.31 0.48
N ALA A 314 -2.46 -7.63 0.53
CA ALA A 314 -1.88 -8.83 -0.08
C ALA A 314 -2.50 -10.15 0.43
N ALA A 315 -3.07 -10.16 1.63
CA ALA A 315 -3.78 -11.31 2.20
C ALA A 315 -5.28 -11.35 1.84
N SER A 316 -5.68 -10.77 0.72
CA SER A 316 -7.05 -10.68 0.23
C SER A 316 -7.98 -9.96 1.21
N THR A 317 -7.49 -8.93 1.85
CA THR A 317 -8.27 -7.96 2.60
C THR A 317 -8.69 -6.83 1.67
N TYR A 318 -9.88 -6.25 1.89
CA TYR A 318 -10.42 -5.17 1.06
C TYR A 318 -11.16 -4.14 1.91
N TYR A 319 -11.17 -2.90 1.43
CA TYR A 319 -12.09 -1.88 1.89
C TYR A 319 -12.60 -1.05 0.71
N TRP A 320 -13.76 -0.45 0.89
CA TRP A 320 -14.28 0.56 -0.01
C TRP A 320 -15.03 1.65 0.76
N ILE A 321 -15.08 2.82 0.17
CA ILE A 321 -15.85 3.97 0.63
C ILE A 321 -16.65 4.46 -0.56
N ASP A 322 -17.96 4.52 -0.43
CA ASP A 322 -18.87 5.06 -1.43
C ASP A 322 -19.56 6.31 -0.87
N PRO A 323 -19.04 7.50 -1.22
CA PRO A 323 -19.63 8.75 -0.75
C PRO A 323 -21.02 9.02 -1.31
N GLU A 324 -21.38 8.46 -2.47
CA GLU A 324 -22.70 8.68 -3.11
C GLU A 324 -23.81 7.99 -2.34
N THR A 325 -23.59 6.77 -1.88
CA THR A 325 -24.55 6.00 -1.09
C THR A 325 -24.30 6.07 0.41
N GLU A 326 -23.30 6.83 0.84
CA GLU A 326 -22.86 6.93 2.24
C GLU A 326 -22.54 5.54 2.84
N THR A 327 -21.95 4.66 2.02
CA THR A 327 -21.65 3.27 2.42
C THR A 327 -20.16 3.04 2.50
N THR A 328 -19.72 2.41 3.59
CA THR A 328 -18.36 1.91 3.72
C THR A 328 -18.38 0.41 4.00
N GLY A 329 -17.33 -0.29 3.59
CA GLY A 329 -17.23 -1.71 3.87
C GLY A 329 -15.80 -2.19 3.99
N VAL A 330 -15.63 -3.24 4.78
CA VAL A 330 -14.36 -3.89 5.07
C VAL A 330 -14.52 -5.39 4.99
N PHE A 331 -13.57 -6.05 4.33
CA PHE A 331 -13.52 -7.49 4.25
C PHE A 331 -12.13 -7.99 4.64
N MET A 332 -12.08 -8.88 5.64
CA MET A 332 -10.82 -9.37 6.19
C MET A 332 -10.65 -10.87 5.96
N THR A 333 -9.53 -11.22 5.36
CA THR A 333 -9.03 -12.60 5.27
C THR A 333 -7.53 -12.64 5.52
N GLN A 334 -6.93 -13.82 5.51
CA GLN A 334 -5.48 -13.99 5.61
C GLN A 334 -5.00 -15.06 4.63
N VAL A 335 -5.27 -14.83 3.34
CA VAL A 335 -4.87 -15.73 2.25
C VAL A 335 -4.08 -14.95 1.20
N ILE A 336 -2.77 -15.14 1.14
CA ILE A 336 -1.91 -14.63 0.08
C ILE A 336 -2.20 -15.42 -1.21
N GLY A 337 -2.35 -14.71 -2.33
CA GLY A 337 -2.72 -15.32 -3.61
C GLY A 337 -4.21 -15.69 -3.71
N GLY A 338 -5.03 -15.29 -2.75
CA GLY A 338 -6.47 -15.53 -2.73
C GLY A 338 -7.29 -14.70 -3.72
N HIS A 339 -6.64 -13.80 -4.47
CA HIS A 339 -7.26 -13.04 -5.59
C HIS A 339 -7.76 -13.94 -6.74
N VAL A 340 -7.55 -15.21 -6.62
CA VAL A 340 -8.05 -16.24 -7.52
C VAL A 340 -9.57 -16.37 -7.47
N ARG A 341 -10.19 -15.98 -6.35
CA ARG A 341 -11.64 -15.83 -6.23
C ARG A 341 -11.96 -14.36 -6.07
N ASP A 342 -12.91 -13.88 -6.81
CA ASP A 342 -13.37 -12.49 -6.72
C ASP A 342 -14.28 -12.29 -5.49
N TYR A 343 -13.71 -12.51 -4.29
CA TYR A 343 -14.42 -12.24 -3.04
C TYR A 343 -14.94 -10.81 -2.95
N PHE A 344 -14.22 -9.88 -3.57
CA PHE A 344 -14.59 -8.48 -3.53
C PHE A 344 -15.76 -8.19 -4.46
N GLY A 345 -15.78 -8.77 -5.66
CA GLY A 345 -16.93 -8.74 -6.57
C GLY A 345 -18.16 -9.38 -5.94
N ASP A 346 -18.02 -10.61 -5.43
CA ASP A 346 -19.10 -11.33 -4.73
C ASP A 346 -19.70 -10.50 -3.58
N LEU A 347 -18.83 -9.81 -2.81
CA LEU A 347 -19.26 -8.98 -1.68
C LEU A 347 -20.03 -7.74 -2.13
N LEU A 348 -19.54 -7.06 -3.17
CA LEU A 348 -20.19 -5.87 -3.71
C LEU A 348 -21.54 -6.22 -4.34
N GLU A 349 -21.63 -7.34 -5.05
CA GLU A 349 -22.89 -7.87 -5.57
C GLU A 349 -23.88 -8.14 -4.43
N ALA A 350 -23.42 -8.70 -3.32
CA ALA A 350 -24.26 -8.92 -2.14
C ALA A 350 -24.77 -7.62 -1.49
N VAL A 351 -23.97 -6.54 -1.53
CA VAL A 351 -24.31 -5.23 -0.93
C VAL A 351 -25.17 -4.39 -1.86
N TYR A 352 -24.84 -4.33 -3.14
CA TYR A 352 -25.48 -3.42 -4.12
C TYR A 352 -26.49 -4.11 -5.04
N GLY A 353 -26.56 -5.43 -5.04
CA GLY A 353 -27.40 -6.25 -5.92
C GLY A 353 -26.69 -6.62 -7.24
N GLU A 354 -27.32 -7.52 -8.01
CA GLU A 354 -26.84 -7.85 -9.36
C GLU A 354 -27.03 -6.64 -10.29
N PRO A 355 -26.09 -6.39 -11.23
CA PRO A 355 -26.28 -5.35 -12.24
C PRO A 355 -27.52 -5.61 -13.08
N GLU A 356 -28.33 -4.55 -13.36
CA GLU A 356 -29.47 -4.62 -14.27
C GLU A 356 -29.06 -4.81 -15.73
#